data_7fab9640b7c97921b5e263e61871b64f
#
_entry.id   7fab9640b7c97921b5e263e61871b64f
#
_cell.length_a   1.000
_cell.length_b   1.000
_cell.length_c   1.000
_cell.angle_alpha   90.00
_cell.angle_beta   90.00
_cell.angle_gamma   90.00
#
_symmetry.space_group_name_H-M   'P 1'
#
loop_
_entity.id
_entity.type
_entity.pdbx_description
1 polymer ?
#
loop_
_entity_poly.entity_id
_entity_poly.type
_entity_poly.pdbx_seq_one_letter_code
_entity_poly.pdbx_strand_id
1 'polypeptide(L)'
;MNIEIKNSNYTTQEKLQILADAAKYDVACTSSGSSRRGKKGELGNTEACGICHSFAADGRCISLLKILMTNHCAYDCKYCINRASNDVKRATFTPEEICELTIEFYKRNYIEGLFLSSGVLKNPTYTMEKMCETLLLLRTKYHFNGYIHVKTIPGASDELLAAAGYLADRISVNLELPTEEGLRTLAPNKTMKTILNPMGKVQNTIAAHRMAIGKTAYMERSRGNQLLNNGIFSEISKRNYRESLEEKKKTD
;
A
#
# COMPACT_ATOMS: atom_id res chain seq x y z
N MET A 1 11.57 17.00 -12.03
CA MET A 1 11.93 15.85 -12.89
C MET A 1 10.62 15.14 -13.21
N ASN A 2 10.12 15.26 -14.44
CA ASN A 2 8.91 14.54 -14.86
C ASN A 2 9.31 13.07 -15.04
N ILE A 3 8.86 12.21 -14.14
CA ILE A 3 8.97 10.77 -14.30
C ILE A 3 7.90 10.41 -15.33
N GLU A 4 8.26 10.29 -16.60
CA GLU A 4 7.42 9.62 -17.57
C GLU A 4 7.27 8.16 -17.11
N ILE A 5 6.08 7.82 -16.68
CA ILE A 5 5.72 6.43 -16.45
C ILE A 5 5.61 5.81 -17.85
N LYS A 6 6.71 5.28 -18.37
CA LYS A 6 6.60 4.33 -19.46
C LYS A 6 5.80 3.17 -18.93
N ASN A 7 4.50 3.15 -19.20
CA ASN A 7 3.68 1.96 -19.04
C ASN A 7 4.29 0.91 -19.98
N SER A 8 5.26 0.17 -19.45
CA SER A 8 5.73 -1.03 -20.11
C SER A 8 4.51 -1.92 -20.29
N ASN A 9 4.37 -2.53 -21.45
CA ASN A 9 3.27 -3.46 -21.81
C ASN A 9 3.30 -4.74 -20.96
N TYR A 10 3.56 -4.61 -19.65
CA TYR A 10 3.56 -5.75 -18.73
C TYR A 10 2.14 -6.19 -18.43
N THR A 11 1.91 -7.47 -18.54
CA THR A 11 0.71 -8.12 -18.02
C THR A 11 0.62 -7.96 -16.50
N THR A 12 -0.57 -8.07 -15.94
CA THR A 12 -0.77 -8.04 -14.48
C THR A 12 0.10 -9.08 -13.75
N GLN A 13 0.32 -10.24 -14.35
CA GLN A 13 1.18 -11.29 -13.79
C GLN A 13 2.67 -10.90 -13.77
N GLU A 14 3.18 -10.29 -14.83
CA GLU A 14 4.54 -9.77 -14.87
C GLU A 14 4.75 -8.62 -13.88
N LYS A 15 3.78 -7.71 -13.77
CA LYS A 15 3.78 -6.67 -12.74
C LYS A 15 3.81 -7.28 -11.34
N LEU A 16 3.00 -8.32 -11.09
CA LEU A 16 2.97 -9.00 -9.79
C LEU A 16 4.33 -9.57 -9.44
N GLN A 17 5.01 -10.23 -10.37
CA GLN A 17 6.34 -10.77 -10.13
C GLN A 17 7.35 -9.67 -9.78
N ILE A 18 7.39 -8.59 -10.57
CA ILE A 18 8.30 -7.45 -10.33
C ILE A 18 8.03 -6.79 -8.97
N LEU A 19 6.76 -6.51 -8.66
CA LEU A 19 6.38 -5.72 -7.49
C LEU A 19 6.32 -6.54 -6.20
N ALA A 20 6.06 -7.84 -6.29
CA ALA A 20 6.18 -8.75 -5.15
C ALA A 20 7.66 -9.02 -4.81
N ASP A 21 8.53 -9.18 -5.81
CA ASP A 21 9.97 -9.29 -5.60
C ASP A 21 10.55 -8.03 -4.97
N ALA A 22 10.16 -6.86 -5.46
CA ALA A 22 10.57 -5.59 -4.87
C ALA A 22 10.08 -5.42 -3.43
N ALA A 23 8.93 -5.99 -3.07
CA ALA A 23 8.37 -5.95 -1.72
C ALA A 23 9.11 -6.83 -0.70
N LYS A 24 9.93 -7.79 -1.13
CA LYS A 24 10.74 -8.65 -0.23
C LYS A 24 11.74 -7.85 0.61
N TYR A 25 12.25 -6.77 0.06
CA TYR A 25 13.22 -5.90 0.73
C TYR A 25 12.61 -4.96 1.77
N ASP A 26 11.29 -5.02 1.93
CA ASP A 26 10.60 -4.31 2.99
C ASP A 26 10.59 -5.16 4.26
N VAL A 27 11.38 -4.75 5.26
CA VAL A 27 11.84 -5.52 6.45
C VAL A 27 10.72 -6.05 7.37
N ALA A 28 9.47 -5.73 7.13
CA ALA A 28 8.36 -6.10 8.01
C ALA A 28 7.83 -7.55 7.84
N CYS A 29 8.49 -8.40 7.03
CA CYS A 29 7.96 -9.73 6.73
C CYS A 29 9.00 -10.82 6.56
N THR A 30 8.77 -11.94 7.23
CA THR A 30 9.40 -13.23 6.95
C THR A 30 8.59 -13.97 5.89
N SER A 31 8.98 -13.89 4.63
CA SER A 31 8.46 -14.79 3.59
C SER A 31 9.42 -15.97 3.41
N SER A 32 8.88 -17.19 3.23
CA SER A 32 9.69 -18.42 3.18
C SER A 32 10.59 -18.55 1.94
N GLY A 33 10.44 -17.74 0.92
CA GLY A 33 11.30 -17.74 -0.27
C GLY A 33 11.33 -19.04 -1.08
N SER A 34 10.43 -19.99 -0.80
CA SER A 34 10.41 -21.30 -1.47
C SER A 34 9.83 -21.20 -2.87
N SER A 35 10.55 -21.73 -3.87
CA SER A 35 10.07 -21.84 -5.24
C SER A 35 10.25 -23.27 -5.74
N ARG A 36 9.18 -23.90 -6.24
CA ARG A 36 9.21 -25.22 -6.88
C ARG A 36 8.25 -25.23 -8.06
N ARG A 37 8.77 -25.61 -9.23
CA ARG A 37 7.91 -25.88 -10.39
C ARG A 37 7.34 -27.29 -10.30
N GLY A 38 6.05 -27.41 -10.52
CA GLY A 38 5.40 -28.72 -10.66
C GLY A 38 5.99 -29.50 -11.84
N LYS A 39 6.20 -30.80 -11.66
CA LYS A 39 6.61 -31.74 -12.72
C LYS A 39 5.39 -32.53 -13.18
N LYS A 40 5.46 -33.08 -14.41
CA LYS A 40 4.41 -33.94 -14.95
C LYS A 40 4.20 -35.13 -14.02
N GLY A 41 3.01 -35.27 -13.47
CA GLY A 41 2.64 -36.33 -12.51
C GLY A 41 2.73 -35.90 -11.03
N GLU A 42 3.17 -34.69 -10.71
CA GLU A 42 3.15 -34.12 -9.37
C GLU A 42 2.00 -33.11 -9.23
N LEU A 43 1.42 -33.03 -8.04
CA LEU A 43 0.41 -32.03 -7.71
C LEU A 43 1.04 -30.84 -7.02
N GLY A 44 0.76 -29.64 -7.53
CA GLY A 44 1.12 -28.39 -6.91
C GLY A 44 2.32 -27.70 -7.52
N ASN A 45 2.28 -26.38 -7.38
CA ASN A 45 3.33 -25.43 -7.79
C ASN A 45 3.55 -24.46 -6.65
N THR A 46 4.78 -24.12 -6.35
CA THR A 46 5.11 -23.16 -5.28
C THR A 46 5.94 -22.03 -5.88
N GLU A 47 5.42 -20.84 -5.82
CA GLU A 47 6.17 -19.61 -6.17
C GLU A 47 6.45 -18.79 -4.93
N ALA A 48 7.70 -18.34 -4.81
CA ALA A 48 8.15 -17.50 -3.70
C ALA A 48 7.77 -16.04 -3.94
N CYS A 49 6.49 -15.73 -4.08
CA CYS A 49 6.09 -14.35 -4.28
C CYS A 49 4.89 -13.92 -3.45
N GLY A 50 5.03 -12.72 -2.86
CA GLY A 50 3.94 -11.86 -2.48
C GLY A 50 3.09 -12.27 -1.29
N ILE A 51 3.27 -13.44 -0.68
CA ILE A 51 2.50 -13.82 0.52
C ILE A 51 3.36 -13.66 1.76
N CYS A 52 2.91 -12.84 2.68
CA CYS A 52 3.51 -12.70 4.01
C CYS A 52 2.54 -13.14 5.10
N HIS A 53 3.08 -13.45 6.25
CA HIS A 53 2.31 -13.86 7.41
C HIS A 53 2.36 -12.79 8.49
N SER A 54 1.22 -12.46 9.08
CA SER A 54 1.08 -11.59 10.23
C SER A 54 0.35 -12.36 11.33
N PHE A 55 0.74 -12.14 12.58
CA PHE A 55 0.06 -12.76 13.70
C PHE A 55 -0.96 -11.80 14.29
N ALA A 56 -2.19 -12.24 14.45
CA ALA A 56 -3.21 -11.54 15.18
C ALA A 56 -2.97 -11.64 16.68
N ALA A 57 -3.60 -10.78 17.48
CA ALA A 57 -3.46 -10.77 18.93
C ALA A 57 -3.93 -12.08 19.61
N ASP A 58 -4.78 -12.84 18.95
CA ASP A 58 -5.27 -14.15 19.35
C ASP A 58 -4.36 -15.33 18.94
N GLY A 59 -3.17 -15.04 18.39
CA GLY A 59 -2.18 -16.03 17.94
C GLY A 59 -2.43 -16.64 16.57
N ARG A 60 -3.51 -16.28 15.89
CA ARG A 60 -3.76 -16.78 14.52
C ARG A 60 -2.77 -16.17 13.53
N CYS A 61 -2.29 -17.01 12.61
CA CYS A 61 -1.50 -16.58 11.47
C CYS A 61 -2.44 -16.09 10.36
N ILE A 62 -2.24 -14.88 9.88
CA ILE A 62 -2.99 -14.25 8.80
C ILE A 62 -2.08 -14.18 7.58
N SER A 63 -2.50 -14.78 6.48
CA SER A 63 -1.79 -14.72 5.19
C SER A 63 -2.18 -13.45 4.43
N LEU A 64 -1.20 -12.64 4.02
CA LEU A 64 -1.42 -11.37 3.34
C LEU A 64 -0.74 -11.36 1.97
N LEU A 65 -1.46 -10.87 0.95
CA LEU A 65 -0.82 -10.48 -0.31
C LEU A 65 0.02 -9.24 -0.05
N LYS A 66 1.35 -9.39 -0.08
CA LYS A 66 2.28 -8.27 0.11
C LYS A 66 2.82 -7.81 -1.23
N ILE A 67 2.44 -6.62 -1.63
CA ILE A 67 2.86 -6.01 -2.88
C ILE A 67 3.21 -4.53 -2.70
N LEU A 68 4.03 -4.03 -3.63
CA LEU A 68 4.16 -2.59 -3.87
C LEU A 68 3.11 -2.17 -4.89
N MET A 69 2.49 -1.01 -4.68
CA MET A 69 1.70 -0.37 -5.74
C MET A 69 2.60 0.02 -6.91
N THR A 70 3.79 0.56 -6.59
CA THR A 70 4.82 0.86 -7.58
C THR A 70 6.22 0.71 -6.97
N ASN A 71 7.19 0.30 -7.78
CA ASN A 71 8.61 0.38 -7.43
C ASN A 71 9.32 1.55 -8.15
N HIS A 72 8.60 2.37 -8.92
CA HIS A 72 9.09 3.71 -9.27
C HIS A 72 9.17 4.54 -7.99
N CYS A 73 10.29 5.22 -7.80
CA CYS A 73 10.48 6.07 -6.62
C CYS A 73 11.19 7.36 -7.03
N ALA A 74 10.66 8.49 -6.57
CA ALA A 74 11.29 9.80 -6.74
C ALA A 74 12.45 10.01 -5.75
N TYR A 75 12.57 9.15 -4.73
CA TYR A 75 13.60 9.23 -3.71
C TYR A 75 14.81 8.36 -4.05
N ASP A 76 15.97 8.79 -3.58
CA ASP A 76 17.24 8.09 -3.80
C ASP A 76 17.88 7.63 -2.49
N CYS A 77 17.11 6.92 -1.65
CA CYS A 77 17.61 6.36 -0.41
C CYS A 77 18.68 5.31 -0.68
N LYS A 78 19.91 5.51 -0.21
CA LYS A 78 21.09 4.71 -0.57
C LYS A 78 20.98 3.22 -0.26
N TYR A 79 20.20 2.85 0.75
CA TYR A 79 19.94 1.46 1.14
C TYR A 79 18.81 0.77 0.35
N CYS A 80 18.03 1.53 -0.43
CA CYS A 80 16.83 1.01 -1.07
C CYS A 80 17.13 0.47 -2.47
N ILE A 81 16.72 -0.76 -2.76
CA ILE A 81 16.86 -1.34 -4.10
C ILE A 81 16.03 -0.58 -5.15
N ASN A 82 14.92 0.04 -4.72
CA ASN A 82 14.00 0.79 -5.58
C ASN A 82 14.35 2.29 -5.67
N ARG A 83 15.53 2.73 -5.20
CA ARG A 83 15.95 4.12 -5.32
C ARG A 83 15.97 4.60 -6.77
N ALA A 84 15.78 5.90 -6.98
CA ALA A 84 15.67 6.50 -8.32
C ALA A 84 16.86 6.18 -9.22
N SER A 85 18.09 6.16 -8.68
CA SER A 85 19.34 5.92 -9.42
C SER A 85 19.63 4.45 -9.75
N ASN A 86 18.86 3.50 -9.20
CA ASN A 86 19.06 2.08 -9.50
C ASN A 86 18.40 1.69 -10.83
N ASP A 87 19.14 0.97 -11.65
CA ASP A 87 18.64 0.37 -12.89
C ASP A 87 17.98 -0.99 -12.59
N VAL A 88 16.69 -0.94 -12.24
CA VAL A 88 15.87 -2.12 -11.99
C VAL A 88 14.60 -2.07 -12.82
N LYS A 89 14.02 -3.23 -13.14
CA LYS A 89 12.73 -3.29 -13.82
C LYS A 89 11.68 -2.56 -12.98
N ARG A 90 10.96 -1.65 -13.60
CA ARG A 90 9.96 -0.80 -12.96
C ARG A 90 8.56 -1.17 -13.43
N ALA A 91 7.63 -1.25 -12.49
CA ALA A 91 6.23 -1.49 -12.78
C ALA A 91 5.35 -0.64 -11.84
N THR A 92 4.12 -0.42 -12.25
CA THR A 92 3.09 0.27 -11.46
C THR A 92 1.77 -0.43 -11.69
N PHE A 93 1.09 -0.77 -10.59
CA PHE A 93 -0.30 -1.20 -10.63
C PHE A 93 -1.24 0.00 -10.61
N THR A 94 -2.35 -0.12 -11.29
CA THR A 94 -3.50 0.76 -11.02
C THR A 94 -4.23 0.31 -9.76
N PRO A 95 -5.03 1.19 -9.13
CA PRO A 95 -5.89 0.80 -8.01
C PRO A 95 -6.79 -0.40 -8.32
N GLU A 96 -7.35 -0.46 -9.52
CA GLU A 96 -8.22 -1.55 -9.98
C GLU A 96 -7.47 -2.88 -10.09
N GLU A 97 -6.27 -2.87 -10.69
CA GLU A 97 -5.44 -4.07 -10.81
C GLU A 97 -5.11 -4.67 -9.43
N ILE A 98 -4.81 -3.82 -8.42
CA ILE A 98 -4.56 -4.29 -7.05
C ILE A 98 -5.83 -4.90 -6.45
N CYS A 99 -6.97 -4.25 -6.65
CA CYS A 99 -8.25 -4.75 -6.17
C CYS A 99 -8.58 -6.11 -6.77
N GLU A 100 -8.48 -6.24 -8.09
CA GLU A 100 -8.76 -7.49 -8.80
C GLU A 100 -7.85 -8.63 -8.33
N LEU A 101 -6.54 -8.39 -8.24
CA LEU A 101 -5.60 -9.36 -7.71
C LEU A 101 -5.95 -9.79 -6.27
N THR A 102 -6.26 -8.82 -5.41
CA THR A 102 -6.60 -9.09 -4.00
C THR A 102 -7.85 -9.97 -3.92
N ILE A 103 -8.89 -9.64 -4.67
CA ILE A 103 -10.15 -10.38 -4.67
C ILE A 103 -9.98 -11.79 -5.25
N GLU A 104 -9.24 -11.91 -6.35
CA GLU A 104 -8.97 -13.23 -6.95
C GLU A 104 -8.18 -14.17 -6.01
N PHE A 105 -7.17 -13.65 -5.33
CA PHE A 105 -6.39 -14.43 -4.37
C PHE A 105 -7.20 -14.78 -3.12
N TYR A 106 -8.06 -13.86 -2.66
CA TYR A 106 -8.95 -14.09 -1.54
C TYR A 106 -10.00 -15.16 -1.85
N LYS A 107 -10.67 -15.08 -3.02
CA LYS A 107 -11.65 -16.08 -3.46
C LYS A 107 -11.07 -17.49 -3.59
N ARG A 108 -9.78 -17.59 -3.90
CA ARG A 108 -9.07 -18.88 -4.00
C ARG A 108 -8.48 -19.34 -2.66
N ASN A 109 -8.77 -18.65 -1.57
CA ASN A 109 -8.24 -18.95 -0.23
C ASN A 109 -6.69 -18.92 -0.12
N TYR A 110 -6.02 -18.14 -0.98
CA TYR A 110 -4.56 -17.99 -0.91
C TYR A 110 -4.15 -16.97 0.15
N ILE A 111 -5.02 -15.99 0.41
CA ILE A 111 -4.80 -14.91 1.35
C ILE A 111 -6.05 -14.59 2.16
N GLU A 112 -5.85 -14.00 3.32
CA GLU A 112 -6.90 -13.45 4.18
C GLU A 112 -6.93 -11.91 4.14
N GLY A 113 -5.92 -11.29 3.52
CA GLY A 113 -5.85 -9.85 3.44
C GLY A 113 -4.77 -9.32 2.50
N LEU A 114 -4.64 -8.00 2.49
CA LEU A 114 -3.69 -7.24 1.68
C LEU A 114 -2.70 -6.50 2.59
N PHE A 115 -1.41 -6.57 2.23
CA PHE A 115 -0.40 -5.64 2.73
C PHE A 115 0.11 -4.77 1.58
N LEU A 116 -0.33 -3.53 1.55
CA LEU A 116 -0.01 -2.57 0.51
C LEU A 116 1.08 -1.60 0.98
N SER A 117 2.14 -1.51 0.21
CA SER A 117 3.18 -0.48 0.32
C SER A 117 3.47 0.15 -1.04
N SER A 118 4.37 1.11 -1.12
CA SER A 118 4.69 1.76 -2.39
C SER A 118 6.05 2.44 -2.36
N GLY A 119 6.71 2.54 -3.52
CA GLY A 119 7.66 3.60 -3.79
C GLY A 119 6.94 4.95 -3.88
N VAL A 120 7.69 6.05 -3.87
CA VAL A 120 7.11 7.41 -3.97
C VAL A 120 7.01 7.81 -5.43
N LEU A 121 5.81 7.70 -5.99
CA LEU A 121 5.51 8.09 -7.36
C LEU A 121 5.18 9.59 -7.40
N LYS A 122 5.87 10.37 -8.21
CA LYS A 122 5.77 11.84 -8.30
C LYS A 122 6.09 12.53 -6.96
N ASN A 123 5.19 12.43 -5.98
CA ASN A 123 5.33 12.98 -4.64
C ASN A 123 4.57 12.14 -3.59
N PRO A 124 4.79 12.36 -2.28
CA PRO A 124 4.13 11.60 -1.23
C PRO A 124 2.61 11.66 -1.25
N THR A 125 2.05 12.86 -1.48
CA THR A 125 0.60 13.08 -1.47
C THR A 125 -0.06 12.34 -2.62
N TYR A 126 0.43 12.47 -3.84
CA TYR A 126 -0.09 11.75 -5.00
C TYR A 126 -0.06 10.23 -4.80
N THR A 127 1.06 9.72 -4.26
CA THR A 127 1.20 8.28 -4.01
C THR A 127 0.18 7.82 -2.97
N MET A 128 0.03 8.56 -1.89
CA MET A 128 -0.91 8.21 -0.83
C MET A 128 -2.36 8.30 -1.29
N GLU A 129 -2.71 9.26 -2.19
CA GLU A 129 -4.02 9.35 -2.83
C GLU A 129 -4.36 8.07 -3.60
N LYS A 130 -3.45 7.58 -4.43
CA LYS A 130 -3.65 6.33 -5.18
C LYS A 130 -3.76 5.10 -4.27
N MET A 131 -3.03 5.08 -3.18
CA MET A 131 -3.18 4.04 -2.16
C MET A 131 -4.55 4.13 -1.48
N CYS A 132 -5.00 5.30 -1.07
CA CYS A 132 -6.34 5.51 -0.48
C CYS A 132 -7.45 5.13 -1.47
N GLU A 133 -7.30 5.47 -2.75
CA GLU A 133 -8.23 5.07 -3.82
C GLU A 133 -8.36 3.54 -3.89
N THR A 134 -7.23 2.82 -3.85
CA THR A 134 -7.22 1.35 -3.80
C THR A 134 -8.01 0.82 -2.60
N LEU A 135 -7.75 1.35 -1.40
CA LEU A 135 -8.44 0.93 -0.18
C LEU A 135 -9.94 1.22 -0.25
N LEU A 136 -10.30 2.40 -0.79
CA LEU A 136 -11.69 2.79 -0.96
C LEU A 136 -12.42 1.85 -1.92
N LEU A 137 -11.85 1.54 -3.08
CA LEU A 137 -12.41 0.60 -4.03
C LEU A 137 -12.61 -0.78 -3.41
N LEU A 138 -11.62 -1.29 -2.68
CA LEU A 138 -11.74 -2.56 -1.97
C LEU A 138 -12.93 -2.58 -1.01
N ARG A 139 -13.09 -1.52 -0.19
CA ARG A 139 -14.15 -1.47 0.81
C ARG A 139 -15.54 -1.20 0.22
N THR A 140 -15.64 -0.35 -0.82
CA THR A 140 -16.94 0.10 -1.35
C THR A 140 -17.39 -0.68 -2.58
N LYS A 141 -16.56 -0.79 -3.61
CA LYS A 141 -16.91 -1.46 -4.88
C LYS A 141 -16.86 -2.98 -4.77
N TYR A 142 -15.79 -3.50 -4.14
CA TYR A 142 -15.56 -4.94 -4.04
C TYR A 142 -16.11 -5.54 -2.73
N HIS A 143 -16.60 -4.71 -1.80
CA HIS A 143 -17.11 -5.12 -0.49
C HIS A 143 -16.15 -6.05 0.27
N PHE A 144 -14.84 -5.82 0.08
CA PHE A 144 -13.80 -6.62 0.69
C PHE A 144 -13.72 -6.33 2.19
N ASN A 145 -14.05 -7.31 3.01
CA ASN A 145 -14.01 -7.24 4.48
C ASN A 145 -12.79 -7.96 5.08
N GLY A 146 -11.85 -8.41 4.25
CA GLY A 146 -10.59 -9.00 4.71
C GLY A 146 -9.66 -7.97 5.33
N TYR A 147 -8.59 -8.46 5.95
CA TYR A 147 -7.60 -7.64 6.64
C TYR A 147 -6.80 -6.78 5.66
N ILE A 148 -6.66 -5.50 5.97
CA ILE A 148 -5.84 -4.55 5.19
C ILE A 148 -4.78 -3.91 6.10
N HIS A 149 -3.53 -4.14 5.74
CA HIS A 149 -2.39 -3.43 6.29
C HIS A 149 -1.84 -2.48 5.23
N VAL A 150 -1.76 -1.20 5.53
CA VAL A 150 -1.18 -0.20 4.64
C VAL A 150 0.07 0.42 5.26
N LYS A 151 1.13 0.53 4.47
CA LYS A 151 2.33 1.26 4.85
C LYS A 151 2.25 2.67 4.26
N THR A 152 2.06 3.66 5.11
CA THR A 152 1.89 5.05 4.70
C THR A 152 3.19 5.67 4.20
N ILE A 153 3.03 6.69 3.36
CA ILE A 153 4.15 7.41 2.75
C ILE A 153 4.50 8.61 3.64
N PRO A 154 5.75 8.70 4.15
CA PRO A 154 6.20 9.87 4.89
C PRO A 154 6.07 11.16 4.08
N GLY A 155 5.49 12.20 4.67
CA GLY A 155 5.27 13.48 4.01
C GLY A 155 3.95 13.61 3.25
N ALA A 156 3.10 12.59 3.28
CA ALA A 156 1.71 12.72 2.79
C ALA A 156 0.88 13.61 3.71
N SER A 157 -0.23 14.15 3.19
CA SER A 157 -1.11 15.02 3.98
C SER A 157 -1.80 14.27 5.11
N ASP A 158 -2.11 14.99 6.19
CA ASP A 158 -2.75 14.43 7.38
C ASP A 158 -4.14 13.85 7.08
N GLU A 159 -4.87 14.47 6.15
CA GLU A 159 -6.20 14.02 5.71
C GLU A 159 -6.13 12.65 5.05
N LEU A 160 -5.12 12.42 4.20
CA LEU A 160 -4.91 11.14 3.53
C LEU A 160 -4.47 10.05 4.51
N LEU A 161 -3.66 10.41 5.51
CA LEU A 161 -3.26 9.49 6.57
C LEU A 161 -4.47 9.08 7.43
N ALA A 162 -5.33 10.04 7.79
CA ALA A 162 -6.58 9.77 8.50
C ALA A 162 -7.51 8.90 7.65
N ALA A 163 -7.66 9.23 6.36
CA ALA A 163 -8.45 8.46 5.41
C ALA A 163 -8.00 7.00 5.32
N ALA A 164 -6.69 6.77 5.18
CA ALA A 164 -6.12 5.42 5.20
C ALA A 164 -6.41 4.70 6.52
N GLY A 165 -6.37 5.44 7.65
CA GLY A 165 -6.67 4.90 8.98
C GLY A 165 -8.08 4.37 9.14
N TYR A 166 -9.06 4.98 8.48
CA TYR A 166 -10.44 4.51 8.50
C TYR A 166 -10.68 3.30 7.60
N LEU A 167 -9.89 3.15 6.54
CA LEU A 167 -10.04 2.08 5.55
C LEU A 167 -9.25 0.83 5.89
N ALA A 168 -8.10 0.99 6.54
CA ALA A 168 -7.19 -0.09 6.89
C ALA A 168 -7.43 -0.59 8.32
N ASP A 169 -7.14 -1.89 8.55
CA ASP A 169 -7.12 -2.47 9.89
C ASP A 169 -5.81 -2.15 10.62
N ARG A 170 -4.74 -1.90 9.88
CA ARG A 170 -3.45 -1.49 10.39
C ARG A 170 -2.77 -0.49 9.48
N ILE A 171 -2.19 0.53 10.11
CA ILE A 171 -1.28 1.48 9.47
C ILE A 171 0.11 1.30 10.07
N SER A 172 1.13 1.40 9.22
CA SER A 172 2.52 1.49 9.65
C SER A 172 3.28 2.51 8.81
N VAL A 173 4.37 3.01 9.37
CA VAL A 173 5.32 3.85 8.66
C VAL A 173 6.73 3.32 8.92
N ASN A 174 7.60 3.39 7.92
CA ASN A 174 8.99 3.02 8.11
C ASN A 174 9.75 4.12 8.85
N LEU A 175 10.33 3.77 9.99
CA LEU A 175 11.25 4.64 10.72
C LEU A 175 12.62 4.71 10.02
N GLU A 176 12.98 3.66 9.27
CA GLU A 176 14.17 3.49 8.43
C GLU A 176 15.48 3.52 9.24
N LEU A 177 15.82 4.67 9.83
CA LEU A 177 17.06 4.92 10.54
C LEU A 177 16.81 5.59 11.87
N PRO A 178 17.57 5.25 12.92
CA PRO A 178 17.33 5.74 14.29
C PRO A 178 17.78 7.17 14.52
N THR A 179 18.61 7.73 13.64
CA THR A 179 19.21 9.06 13.83
C THR A 179 18.91 10.00 12.67
N GLU A 180 18.81 11.28 12.96
CA GLU A 180 18.60 12.33 11.95
C GLU A 180 19.81 12.44 11.01
N GLU A 181 21.02 12.27 11.53
CA GLU A 181 22.26 12.28 10.75
C GLU A 181 22.29 11.11 9.76
N GLY A 182 21.88 9.90 10.20
CA GLY A 182 21.75 8.74 9.33
C GLY A 182 20.73 8.98 8.22
N LEU A 183 19.56 9.57 8.54
CA LEU A 183 18.57 9.94 7.54
C LEU A 183 19.12 10.95 6.54
N ARG A 184 19.78 12.02 6.99
CA ARG A 184 20.37 13.01 6.10
C ARG A 184 21.38 12.43 5.14
N THR A 185 22.17 11.45 5.59
CA THR A 185 23.23 10.82 4.79
C THR A 185 22.72 9.77 3.84
N LEU A 186 21.78 8.95 4.29
CA LEU A 186 21.33 7.75 3.56
C LEU A 186 19.94 7.90 2.91
N ALA A 187 19.11 8.82 3.38
CA ALA A 187 17.76 9.07 2.87
C ALA A 187 17.43 10.59 2.88
N PRO A 188 18.14 11.42 2.10
CA PRO A 188 18.07 12.88 2.21
C PRO A 188 16.68 13.48 1.94
N ASN A 189 15.80 12.73 1.30
CA ASN A 189 14.42 13.14 1.06
C ASN A 189 13.47 12.89 2.25
N LYS A 190 13.98 12.30 3.35
CA LYS A 190 13.22 11.98 4.56
C LYS A 190 13.78 12.72 5.76
N THR A 191 12.93 13.13 6.67
CA THR A 191 13.32 13.73 7.96
C THR A 191 12.60 13.03 9.09
N MET A 192 13.17 13.04 10.30
CA MET A 192 12.49 12.49 11.49
C MET A 192 11.12 13.15 11.68
N LYS A 193 11.01 14.44 11.42
CA LYS A 193 9.74 15.17 11.52
C LYS A 193 8.67 14.63 10.55
N THR A 194 9.02 14.35 9.29
CA THR A 194 8.06 13.80 8.30
C THR A 194 7.66 12.37 8.58
N ILE A 195 8.42 11.66 9.42
CA ILE A 195 8.13 10.28 9.83
C ILE A 195 7.34 10.24 11.14
N LEU A 196 7.80 10.95 12.18
CA LEU A 196 7.24 10.85 13.54
C LEU A 196 5.95 11.67 13.73
N ASN A 197 5.85 12.85 13.13
CA ASN A 197 4.65 13.68 13.27
C ASN A 197 3.38 12.98 12.79
N PRO A 198 3.35 12.33 11.60
CA PRO A 198 2.21 11.56 11.18
C PRO A 198 1.85 10.43 12.14
N MET A 199 2.84 9.74 12.71
CA MET A 199 2.59 8.66 13.69
C MET A 199 1.85 9.17 14.92
N GLY A 200 2.31 10.28 15.51
CA GLY A 200 1.68 10.90 16.68
C GLY A 200 0.25 11.34 16.40
N LYS A 201 0.00 11.95 15.23
CA LYS A 201 -1.33 12.41 14.81
C LYS A 201 -2.29 11.23 14.60
N VAL A 202 -1.85 10.19 13.90
CA VAL A 202 -2.64 8.97 13.70
C VAL A 202 -2.99 8.33 15.04
N GLN A 203 -2.03 8.22 15.95
CA GLN A 203 -2.27 7.68 17.30
C GLN A 203 -3.33 8.50 18.07
N ASN A 204 -3.24 9.82 18.03
CA ASN A 204 -4.19 10.70 18.70
C ASN A 204 -5.59 10.62 18.06
N THR A 205 -5.67 10.54 16.73
CA THR A 205 -6.93 10.39 16.01
C THR A 205 -7.60 9.06 16.33
N ILE A 206 -6.85 7.96 16.36
CA ILE A 206 -7.34 6.63 16.75
C ILE A 206 -7.83 6.65 18.20
N ALA A 207 -7.07 7.25 19.12
CA ALA A 207 -7.45 7.35 20.54
C ALA A 207 -8.74 8.14 20.72
N ALA A 208 -8.84 9.31 20.09
CA ALA A 208 -10.05 10.15 20.14
C ALA A 208 -11.26 9.43 19.53
N HIS A 209 -11.08 8.75 18.39
CA HIS A 209 -12.14 7.99 17.74
C HIS A 209 -12.62 6.81 18.61
N ARG A 210 -11.72 6.05 19.21
CA ARG A 210 -12.04 4.96 20.16
C ARG A 210 -12.83 5.47 21.37
N MET A 211 -12.47 6.62 21.89
CA MET A 211 -13.24 7.25 22.97
C MET A 211 -14.65 7.63 22.51
N ALA A 212 -14.78 8.21 21.31
CA ALA A 212 -16.07 8.68 20.78
C ALA A 212 -17.08 7.55 20.48
N ILE A 213 -16.61 6.34 20.13
CA ILE A 213 -17.47 5.21 19.72
C ILE A 213 -17.55 4.08 20.76
N GLY A 214 -17.08 4.29 21.99
CA GLY A 214 -17.20 3.30 23.05
C GLY A 214 -16.27 2.08 22.92
N LYS A 215 -15.18 2.17 22.14
CA LYS A 215 -14.03 1.23 22.15
C LYS A 215 -14.24 -0.15 21.49
N THR A 216 -15.28 -0.35 20.67
CA THR A 216 -15.40 -1.64 19.98
C THR A 216 -14.92 -1.56 18.52
N ALA A 217 -14.13 -2.53 18.07
CA ALA A 217 -13.63 -2.61 16.69
C ALA A 217 -14.76 -2.69 15.63
N TYR A 218 -15.92 -3.21 16.02
CA TYR A 218 -17.10 -3.26 15.18
C TYR A 218 -17.68 -1.86 14.94
N MET A 219 -17.80 -1.06 16.01
CA MET A 219 -18.31 0.31 15.92
C MET A 219 -17.34 1.24 15.17
N GLU A 220 -16.04 1.01 15.29
CA GLU A 220 -15.01 1.71 14.50
C GLU A 220 -15.25 1.53 12.99
N ARG A 221 -15.47 0.30 12.54
CA ARG A 221 -15.71 0.00 11.12
C ARG A 221 -17.04 0.61 10.62
N SER A 222 -18.09 0.54 11.41
CA SER A 222 -19.40 1.12 11.05
C SER A 222 -19.31 2.64 10.86
N ARG A 223 -18.60 3.34 11.74
CA ARG A 223 -18.44 4.80 11.64
C ARG A 223 -17.44 5.21 10.54
N GLY A 224 -16.42 4.40 10.27
CA GLY A 224 -15.57 4.55 9.12
C GLY A 224 -16.36 4.55 7.82
N ASN A 225 -17.30 3.63 7.67
CA ASN A 225 -18.19 3.56 6.51
C ASN A 225 -19.11 4.79 6.38
N GLN A 226 -19.55 5.40 7.48
CA GLN A 226 -20.31 6.66 7.43
C GLN A 226 -19.46 7.85 7.01
N LEU A 227 -18.20 7.91 7.44
CA LEU A 227 -17.27 8.96 7.03
C LEU A 227 -16.86 8.83 5.56
N LEU A 228 -16.81 7.59 5.02
CA LEU A 228 -16.57 7.33 3.61
C LEU A 228 -17.62 7.98 2.70
N ASN A 229 -18.88 8.01 3.13
CA ASN A 229 -19.97 8.54 2.32
C ASN A 229 -20.06 10.08 2.34
N ASN A 230 -19.50 10.75 3.35
CA ASN A 230 -19.75 12.17 3.61
C ASN A 230 -18.49 13.06 3.69
N GLY A 231 -17.31 12.55 3.41
CA GLY A 231 -16.07 13.28 3.71
C GLY A 231 -15.05 13.39 2.56
N ILE A 232 -13.79 13.45 2.93
CA ILE A 232 -12.60 13.64 2.09
C ILE A 232 -12.58 12.75 0.83
N PHE A 233 -13.16 11.55 0.90
CA PHE A 233 -13.22 10.63 -0.24
C PHE A 233 -14.09 11.11 -1.39
N SER A 234 -15.14 11.87 -1.12
CA SER A 234 -15.94 12.45 -2.21
C SER A 234 -15.14 13.47 -3.01
N GLU A 235 -14.25 14.20 -2.35
CA GLU A 235 -13.36 15.17 -2.99
C GLU A 235 -12.21 14.49 -3.76
N ILE A 236 -11.61 13.43 -3.18
CA ILE A 236 -10.59 12.63 -3.87
C ILE A 236 -11.17 11.96 -5.12
N SER A 237 -12.34 11.35 -5.01
CA SER A 237 -13.03 10.75 -6.17
C SER A 237 -13.39 11.76 -7.25
N LYS A 238 -13.86 12.95 -6.87
CA LYS A 238 -14.17 14.03 -7.83
C LYS A 238 -12.92 14.54 -8.54
N ARG A 239 -11.80 14.69 -7.82
CA ARG A 239 -10.53 15.14 -8.39
C ARG A 239 -9.98 14.11 -9.37
N ASN A 240 -9.93 12.84 -8.99
CA ASN A 240 -9.46 11.76 -9.86
C ASN A 240 -10.32 11.63 -11.13
N TYR A 241 -11.64 11.82 -11.01
CA TYR A 241 -12.54 11.84 -12.15
C TYR A 241 -12.25 13.02 -13.10
N ARG A 242 -11.96 14.21 -12.57
CA ARG A 242 -11.58 15.39 -13.40
C ARG A 242 -10.24 15.17 -14.10
N GLU A 243 -9.24 14.65 -13.41
CA GLU A 243 -7.93 14.32 -14.00
C GLU A 243 -8.06 13.30 -15.13
N SER A 244 -8.89 12.26 -14.96
CA SER A 244 -9.15 11.26 -16.00
C SER A 244 -9.85 11.82 -17.23
N LEU A 245 -10.71 12.84 -17.06
CA LEU A 245 -11.36 13.56 -18.17
C LEU A 245 -10.38 14.48 -18.91
N GLU A 246 -9.44 15.09 -18.18
CA GLU A 246 -8.40 15.94 -18.78
C GLU A 246 -7.36 15.13 -19.55
N GLU A 247 -7.01 13.93 -19.07
CA GLU A 247 -6.14 13.00 -19.78
C GLU A 247 -6.79 12.49 -21.07
N LYS A 248 -8.09 12.16 -21.04
CA LYS A 248 -8.83 11.76 -22.25
C LYS A 248 -8.93 12.87 -23.30
N LYS A 249 -9.06 14.13 -22.88
CA LYS A 249 -9.10 15.28 -23.81
C LYS A 249 -7.75 15.62 -24.45
N LYS A 250 -6.65 15.08 -23.92
CA LYS A 250 -5.29 15.25 -24.50
C LYS A 250 -4.90 14.12 -25.45
N THR A 251 -5.71 13.08 -25.54
CA THR A 251 -5.49 11.90 -26.40
C THR A 251 -6.42 11.84 -27.60
N ASP A 252 -7.40 12.74 -27.69
CA ASP A 252 -8.23 13.06 -28.84
C ASP A 252 -7.71 14.36 -29.54
#